data_62b15216c34f11a5f7526b3a27814941
#
_entry.id   62b15216c34f11a5f7526b3a27814941
#
_cell.length_a   1.000
_cell.length_b   1.000
_cell.length_c   1.000
_cell.angle_alpha   90.00
_cell.angle_beta   90.00
_cell.angle_gamma   90.00
#
_symmetry.space_group_name_H-M   'P 1'
#
loop_
_entity.id
_entity.type
_entity.pdbx_description
1 polymer ?
#
loop_
_entity_poly.entity_id
_entity_poly.type
_entity_poly.pdbx_seq_one_letter_code
_entity_poly.pdbx_strand_id
1 'polypeptide(L)' 'MELFQKLEIEFTAACMDSEKFIDGNKSAGTRVRKHMQNIKSLAQRVRVEVQEQKNSVTA' A
#
# COMPACT_ATOMS: atom_id res chain seq x y z
N MET A 1 5.05 7.96 10.91
CA MET A 1 3.67 8.10 10.38
C MET A 1 3.03 6.73 10.30
N GLU A 2 1.89 6.57 10.91
CA GLU A 2 1.19 5.29 10.96
C GLU A 2 0.85 4.73 9.57
N LEU A 3 0.58 5.61 8.61
CA LEU A 3 0.26 5.20 7.24
C LEU A 3 1.41 4.42 6.58
N PHE A 4 2.66 4.76 6.91
CA PHE A 4 3.80 4.03 6.36
C PHE A 4 3.89 2.63 6.93
N GLN A 5 3.51 2.43 8.18
CA GLN A 5 3.45 1.10 8.79
C GLN A 5 2.41 0.23 8.08
N LYS A 6 1.26 0.82 7.76
CA LYS A 6 0.22 0.12 7.01
C LYS A 6 0.68 -0.22 5.59
N LEU A 7 1.39 0.70 4.94
CA LEU A 7 1.96 0.46 3.61
C LEU A 7 2.95 -0.70 3.64
N GLU A 8 3.79 -0.75 4.67
CA GLU A 8 4.78 -1.82 4.81
C GLU A 8 4.11 -3.19 4.94
N ILE A 9 3.06 -3.27 5.76
CA ILE A 9 2.30 -4.51 5.96
C ILE A 9 1.69 -4.97 4.64
N GLU A 10 1.04 -4.05 3.91
CA GLU A 10 0.43 -4.36 2.61
C GLU A 10 1.47 -4.80 1.59
N PHE A 11 2.58 -4.09 1.54
CA PHE A 11 3.65 -4.40 0.58
C PHE A 11 4.25 -5.78 0.86
N THR A 12 4.51 -6.08 2.13
CA THR A 12 5.05 -7.39 2.52
C THR A 12 4.11 -8.52 2.11
N ALA A 13 2.80 -8.34 2.35
CA ALA A 13 1.80 -9.32 1.95
C ALA A 13 1.76 -9.48 0.43
N ALA A 14 1.87 -8.37 -0.31
CA ALA A 14 1.90 -8.40 -1.77
C ALA A 14 3.11 -9.18 -2.29
N CYS A 15 4.27 -8.99 -1.67
CA CYS A 15 5.48 -9.72 -2.07
C CYS A 15 5.31 -11.22 -1.89
N MET A 16 4.74 -11.64 -0.77
CA MET A 16 4.50 -13.06 -0.49
C MET A 16 3.53 -13.66 -1.50
N ASP A 17 2.44 -12.97 -1.79
CA ASP A 17 1.46 -13.45 -2.76
C ASP A 17 2.01 -13.44 -4.17
N SER A 18 2.88 -12.48 -4.51
CA SER A 18 3.53 -12.42 -5.80
C SER A 18 4.37 -13.67 -6.06
N GLU A 19 5.11 -14.14 -5.06
CA GLU A 19 5.90 -15.35 -5.16
C GLU A 19 5.01 -16.58 -5.39
N LYS A 20 3.90 -16.67 -4.66
CA LYS A 20 2.93 -17.74 -4.84
C LYS A 20 2.31 -17.72 -6.23
N PHE A 21 2.03 -16.54 -6.76
CA PHE A 21 1.48 -16.38 -8.09
C PHE A 21 2.45 -16.89 -9.16
N ILE A 22 3.72 -16.53 -9.03
CA ILE A 22 4.76 -16.98 -9.97
C ILE A 22 4.87 -18.50 -9.93
N ASP A 23 4.67 -19.11 -8.77
CA ASP A 23 4.71 -20.56 -8.58
C ASP A 23 3.44 -21.27 -9.07
N GLY A 24 2.48 -20.54 -9.64
CA GLY A 24 1.30 -21.11 -10.25
C GLY A 24 0.01 -20.96 -9.48
N ASN A 25 0.02 -20.27 -8.34
CA ASN A 25 -1.19 -20.07 -7.55
C ASN A 25 -1.98 -18.87 -8.09
N LYS A 26 -3.03 -19.15 -8.86
CA LYS A 26 -3.83 -18.09 -9.50
C LYS A 26 -4.57 -17.21 -8.50
N SER A 27 -5.02 -17.80 -7.38
CA SER A 27 -5.69 -17.03 -6.33
C SER A 27 -4.76 -15.96 -5.74
N ALA A 28 -3.46 -16.25 -5.69
CA ALA A 28 -2.49 -15.28 -5.20
C ALA A 28 -2.43 -14.04 -6.09
N GLY A 29 -2.61 -14.20 -7.41
CA GLY A 29 -2.65 -13.07 -8.33
C GLY A 29 -3.80 -12.12 -8.01
N THR A 30 -4.96 -12.65 -7.67
CA THR A 30 -6.10 -11.83 -7.26
C THR A 30 -5.78 -11.07 -5.97
N ARG A 31 -5.11 -11.72 -5.02
CA ARG A 31 -4.71 -11.06 -3.79
C ARG A 31 -3.68 -9.96 -4.03
N VAL A 32 -2.72 -10.18 -4.93
CA VAL A 32 -1.74 -9.16 -5.31
C VAL A 32 -2.45 -7.90 -5.83
N ARG A 33 -3.44 -8.07 -6.70
CA ARG A 33 -4.19 -6.94 -7.25
C ARG A 33 -4.92 -6.18 -6.13
N LYS A 34 -5.49 -6.90 -5.16
CA LYS A 34 -6.16 -6.27 -4.02
C LYS A 34 -5.17 -5.51 -3.14
N HIS A 35 -3.98 -6.07 -2.90
CA HIS A 35 -2.94 -5.38 -2.14
C HIS A 35 -2.51 -4.10 -2.86
N MET A 36 -2.39 -4.13 -4.18
CA MET A 36 -2.04 -2.93 -4.94
C MET A 36 -3.12 -1.85 -4.83
N GLN A 37 -4.38 -2.25 -4.83
CA GLN A 37 -5.48 -1.31 -4.64
C GLN A 37 -5.41 -0.66 -3.26
N ASN A 38 -5.11 -1.44 -2.23
CA ASN A 38 -4.95 -0.93 -0.86
C ASN A 38 -3.76 0.02 -0.76
N ILE A 39 -2.64 -0.31 -1.41
CA ILE A 39 -1.46 0.54 -1.45
C ILE A 39 -1.76 1.87 -2.12
N LYS A 40 -2.50 1.83 -3.22
CA LYS A 40 -2.92 3.05 -3.93
C LYS A 40 -3.71 3.97 -3.00
N SER A 41 -4.67 3.42 -2.27
CA SER A 41 -5.47 4.20 -1.32
C SER A 41 -4.62 4.77 -0.20
N LEU A 42 -3.72 3.97 0.36
CA LEU A 42 -2.83 4.42 1.43
C LEU A 42 -1.87 5.50 0.94
N ALA A 43 -1.34 5.34 -0.27
CA ALA A 43 -0.44 6.33 -0.86
C ALA A 43 -1.16 7.67 -1.03
N GLN A 44 -2.41 7.66 -1.45
CA GLN A 44 -3.20 8.87 -1.59
C GLN A 44 -3.41 9.54 -0.23
N ARG A 45 -3.67 8.75 0.81
CA ARG A 45 -3.83 9.29 2.16
C ARG A 45 -2.54 9.93 2.68
N VAL A 46 -1.38 9.33 2.37
CA VAL A 46 -0.09 9.92 2.72
C VAL A 46 0.07 11.28 2.05
N ARG A 47 -0.25 11.37 0.77
CA ARG A 47 -0.14 12.63 0.02
C ARG A 47 -1.02 13.72 0.63
N VAL A 48 -2.24 13.38 0.99
CA VAL A 48 -3.17 14.32 1.61
C VAL A 48 -2.64 14.77 2.96
N GLU A 49 -2.14 13.85 3.78
CA GLU A 49 -1.63 14.17 5.09
C GLU A 49 -0.39 15.07 5.03
N VAL A 50 0.50 14.80 4.08
CA VAL A 50 1.68 15.64 3.85
C VAL A 50 1.25 17.05 3.45
N GLN A 51 0.25 17.18 2.59
CA GLN A 51 -0.25 18.47 2.15
C GLN A 51 -0.86 19.25 3.32
N GLU A 52 -1.60 18.58 4.18
CA GLU A 52 -2.17 19.20 5.38
C GLU A 52 -1.09 19.70 6.33
N GLN A 53 -0.03 18.91 6.53
CA GLN A 53 1.09 19.31 7.38
C GLN A 53 1.81 20.52 6.80
N LYS A 54 2.02 20.56 5.49
CA LYS A 54 2.62 21.72 4.82
C LYS A 54 1.77 22.96 5.00
N ASN A 55 0.46 22.84 4.86
CA ASN A 55 -0.45 23.97 5.01
C ASN A 55 -0.42 24.49 6.45
N SER A 56 -0.34 23.62 7.44
CA SER A 56 -0.23 24.01 8.84
C SER A 56 1.06 24.77 9.12
N VAL A 57 2.16 24.34 8.52
CA VAL A 57 3.48 24.96 8.73
C VAL A 57 3.56 26.31 8.05
N THR A 58 2.95 26.48 6.89
CA THR A 58 3.00 27.73 6.12
C THR A 58 1.98 28.77 6.60
N ALA A 59 1.04 28.36 7.41
CA ALA A 59 0.06 29.28 7.96
C ALA A 59 0.66 30.09 9.09
#